data_7ae09cc7e7d3b24fb0773b1b1792ac11
#
_entry.id   7ae09cc7e7d3b24fb0773b1b1792ac11
#
_cell.length_a   1.000
_cell.length_b   1.000
_cell.length_c   1.000
_cell.angle_alpha   90.00
_cell.angle_beta   90.00
_cell.angle_gamma   90.00
#
_symmetry.space_group_name_H-M   'P 1'
#
loop_
_entity.id
_entity.type
_entity.pdbx_description
1 polymer ?
#
loop_
_entity_poly.entity_id
_entity_poly.type
_entity_poly.pdbx_seq_one_letter_code
_entity_poly.pdbx_strand_id
1 'polypeptide(L)'
;MEQLTECESIRDEIKEKLRQHFDGKIVRKDLTKKIKEGANVPVYVLEFLLGQYCSSDDEEVIESGVQTVKRILADNFVRPDEAQKILSKLRQKGSHTVIDMITVHLDIKRNCFFASFSNLGLTNVPIEDEYPEKYDRLLCGGIWCIVQLDYEYVEEEKQNGYPIQIRKLTPIQMPHIDIADLKQGRKAFSKEEWIDILLRSIGMEPDALSYREKWLLLTRMIPLVENNFNLCELGPRSTGKSHLYKEISPNSILVSGGQTTVANLFYNMGRKTVGLVGLWDCVAFDEVAGIRFKDKDGIQIMKDYMASGSFARGKEEKAASASMVFVGNINQSVDVLLKTSSLFDPFPPEMGTDTAFLDRMHCYLPGWEIPKFRPEHFTNDYGFISDYLAEFIRELRKEQYGDAIDRYFRLGKNLNQRDTIAVRRMVDGYLKLVYPDGEFTKEQLEEVLQLALEMRRRVKEQLKKLGGMEFYDVNFSYIDMDDMSEHYVSVPEQGGGKLIPEGMCNPGQVYTASQGKSGMIGVFRLESQMFPGNGKFERTGIGTDRDA
;
A
#
# COMPACT_ATOMS: atom_id res chain seq x y z
N MET A 1 36.64 -8.55 -0.39
CA MET A 1 37.06 -7.17 -0.66
C MET A 1 36.62 -6.72 -2.04
N GLU A 2 36.88 -7.46 -3.13
CA GLU A 2 36.43 -7.07 -4.50
C GLU A 2 34.92 -6.93 -4.62
N GLN A 3 34.12 -7.85 -4.09
CA GLN A 3 32.66 -7.75 -4.12
C GLN A 3 32.08 -6.59 -3.29
N LEU A 4 32.74 -6.18 -2.21
CA LEU A 4 32.30 -5.01 -1.43
C LEU A 4 32.58 -3.70 -2.17
N THR A 5 33.74 -3.61 -2.85
CA THR A 5 34.11 -2.43 -3.67
C THR A 5 33.21 -2.30 -4.92
N GLU A 6 32.80 -3.40 -5.51
CA GLU A 6 31.88 -3.41 -6.65
C GLU A 6 30.47 -2.96 -6.25
N CYS A 7 29.98 -3.41 -5.11
CA CYS A 7 28.68 -3.02 -4.56
C CYS A 7 28.63 -1.53 -4.17
N GLU A 8 29.70 -1.00 -3.58
CA GLU A 8 29.85 0.42 -3.26
C GLU A 8 29.88 1.28 -4.54
N SER A 9 30.60 0.84 -5.57
CA SER A 9 30.67 1.53 -6.86
C SER A 9 29.30 1.63 -7.55
N ILE A 10 28.49 0.56 -7.51
CA ILE A 10 27.11 0.55 -8.09
C ILE A 10 26.20 1.50 -7.32
N ARG A 11 26.29 1.54 -6.00
CA ARG A 11 25.51 2.46 -5.16
C ARG A 11 25.83 3.92 -5.46
N ASP A 12 27.11 4.23 -5.62
CA ASP A 12 27.55 5.59 -5.97
C ASP A 12 27.05 6.00 -7.36
N GLU A 13 27.06 5.08 -8.33
CA GLU A 13 26.51 5.33 -9.67
C GLU A 13 25.00 5.62 -9.62
N ILE A 14 24.23 4.83 -8.88
CA ILE A 14 22.77 5.05 -8.71
C ILE A 14 22.53 6.40 -8.03
N LYS A 15 23.32 6.77 -7.04
CA LYS A 15 23.23 8.05 -6.34
C LYS A 15 23.47 9.23 -7.28
N GLU A 16 24.50 9.15 -8.13
CA GLU A 16 24.78 10.19 -9.12
C GLU A 16 23.64 10.31 -10.16
N LYS A 17 23.11 9.19 -10.68
CA LYS A 17 21.93 9.18 -11.56
C LYS A 17 20.72 9.82 -10.88
N LEU A 18 20.47 9.50 -9.60
CA LEU A 18 19.37 10.10 -8.83
C LEU A 18 19.51 11.62 -8.70
N ARG A 19 20.70 12.11 -8.43
CA ARG A 19 20.97 13.56 -8.35
C ARG A 19 20.80 14.24 -9.68
N GLN A 20 21.28 13.62 -10.75
CA GLN A 20 21.17 14.21 -12.10
C GLN A 20 19.72 14.33 -12.57
N HIS A 21 18.88 13.36 -12.29
CA HIS A 21 17.52 13.29 -12.81
C HIS A 21 16.42 13.68 -11.82
N PHE A 22 16.71 13.63 -10.51
CA PHE A 22 15.74 13.84 -9.43
C PHE A 22 16.27 14.78 -8.33
N ASP A 23 17.05 15.81 -8.72
CA ASP A 23 17.55 16.78 -7.76
C ASP A 23 16.43 17.45 -6.94
N GLY A 24 16.67 17.61 -5.65
CA GLY A 24 15.69 18.12 -4.69
C GLY A 24 14.49 17.20 -4.40
N LYS A 25 14.43 16.00 -5.01
CA LYS A 25 13.34 15.02 -4.85
C LYS A 25 13.76 13.79 -4.06
N ILE A 26 15.01 13.72 -3.62
CA ILE A 26 15.63 12.60 -2.91
C ILE A 26 16.12 12.99 -1.52
N VAL A 27 16.18 12.01 -0.63
CA VAL A 27 16.65 12.17 0.74
C VAL A 27 17.36 10.90 1.22
N ARG A 28 18.37 11.07 2.07
CA ARG A 28 19.04 9.96 2.76
C ARG A 28 18.14 9.45 3.89
N LYS A 29 17.73 8.18 3.80
CA LYS A 29 16.66 7.61 4.66
C LYS A 29 17.07 7.37 6.12
N ASP A 30 18.35 7.21 6.42
CA ASP A 30 18.85 7.06 7.79
C ASP A 30 18.64 8.33 8.64
N LEU A 31 18.60 9.50 8.01
CA LEU A 31 18.46 10.77 8.71
C LEU A 31 17.13 10.91 9.46
N THR A 32 16.08 10.28 8.95
CA THR A 32 14.77 10.26 9.63
C THR A 32 14.83 9.55 10.98
N LYS A 33 15.64 8.51 11.10
CA LYS A 33 15.85 7.76 12.35
C LYS A 33 16.51 8.64 13.41
N LYS A 34 17.47 9.50 13.00
CA LYS A 34 18.19 10.43 13.91
C LYS A 34 17.27 11.50 14.54
N ILE A 35 16.09 11.76 13.91
CA ILE A 35 15.14 12.78 14.38
C ILE A 35 13.95 12.14 15.11
N LYS A 36 13.55 10.93 14.75
CA LYS A 36 12.32 10.28 15.23
C LYS A 36 12.31 9.97 16.73
N GLU A 37 13.46 10.05 17.39
CA GLU A 37 13.56 9.91 18.84
C GLU A 37 12.87 11.08 19.55
N GLY A 38 11.56 10.91 19.85
CA GLY A 38 10.79 11.83 20.69
C GLY A 38 9.76 12.73 19.98
N ALA A 39 9.58 12.63 18.67
CA ALA A 39 8.59 13.42 17.94
C ALA A 39 7.57 12.55 17.20
N ASN A 40 6.28 12.72 17.45
CA ASN A 40 5.18 12.10 16.69
C ASN A 40 4.93 12.85 15.35
N VAL A 41 5.99 13.12 14.61
CA VAL A 41 5.92 13.82 13.32
C VAL A 41 5.84 12.78 12.21
N PRO A 42 4.95 12.92 11.22
CA PRO A 42 4.90 12.02 10.07
C PRO A 42 6.21 12.00 9.31
N VAL A 43 6.61 10.82 8.79
CA VAL A 43 7.90 10.63 8.09
C VAL A 43 8.06 11.59 6.92
N TYR A 44 7.02 11.80 6.13
CA TYR A 44 7.07 12.69 4.96
C TYR A 44 7.32 14.17 5.32
N VAL A 45 6.84 14.63 6.50
CA VAL A 45 7.16 15.97 7.01
C VAL A 45 8.64 16.07 7.40
N LEU A 46 9.17 15.04 8.05
CA LEU A 46 10.60 14.97 8.39
C LEU A 46 11.48 14.96 7.15
N GLU A 47 11.15 14.11 6.18
CA GLU A 47 11.92 13.98 4.94
C GLU A 47 11.92 15.25 4.09
N PHE A 48 10.80 15.97 4.06
CA PHE A 48 10.74 17.26 3.39
C PHE A 48 11.73 18.27 4.00
N LEU A 49 11.71 18.40 5.34
CA LEU A 49 12.63 19.30 6.03
C LEU A 49 14.09 18.84 5.87
N LEU A 50 14.36 17.55 5.97
CA LEU A 50 15.69 16.98 5.76
C LEU A 50 16.17 17.21 4.33
N GLY A 51 15.32 17.06 3.33
CA GLY A 51 15.65 17.36 1.94
C GLY A 51 16.07 18.82 1.72
N GLN A 52 15.47 19.75 2.48
CA GLN A 52 15.84 21.16 2.40
C GLN A 52 17.15 21.53 3.12
N TYR A 53 17.42 20.90 4.27
CA TYR A 53 18.56 21.29 5.13
C TYR A 53 19.73 20.33 5.10
N CYS A 54 19.58 19.11 4.54
CA CYS A 54 20.59 18.06 4.51
C CYS A 54 20.88 17.56 3.09
N SER A 55 20.86 18.45 2.09
CA SER A 55 21.12 18.10 0.68
C SER A 55 22.59 17.91 0.32
N SER A 56 23.53 18.24 1.21
CA SER A 56 24.98 18.07 1.03
C SER A 56 25.43 16.62 1.29
N ASP A 57 26.61 16.24 0.78
CA ASP A 57 27.31 15.00 1.11
C ASP A 57 28.28 15.15 2.28
N ASP A 58 28.55 16.38 2.69
CA ASP A 58 29.43 16.68 3.81
C ASP A 58 28.71 16.35 5.13
N GLU A 59 29.25 15.40 5.88
CA GLU A 59 28.68 14.95 7.15
C GLU A 59 28.57 16.09 8.18
N GLU A 60 29.48 17.07 8.19
CA GLU A 60 29.39 18.22 9.10
C GLU A 60 28.20 19.12 8.74
N VAL A 61 27.98 19.33 7.43
CA VAL A 61 26.83 20.10 6.93
C VAL A 61 25.51 19.34 7.22
N ILE A 62 25.50 18.02 7.01
CA ILE A 62 24.35 17.17 7.32
C ILE A 62 24.04 17.23 8.82
N GLU A 63 25.01 17.11 9.69
CA GLU A 63 24.81 17.15 11.13
C GLU A 63 24.26 18.50 11.59
N SER A 64 24.79 19.59 11.06
CA SER A 64 24.26 20.96 11.27
C SER A 64 22.82 21.08 10.77
N GLY A 65 22.51 20.51 9.59
CA GLY A 65 21.17 20.45 9.03
C GLY A 65 20.19 19.69 9.92
N VAL A 66 20.58 18.51 10.41
CA VAL A 66 19.78 17.71 11.35
C VAL A 66 19.48 18.47 12.63
N GLN A 67 20.45 19.19 13.20
CA GLN A 67 20.23 20.02 14.40
C GLN A 67 19.26 21.16 14.11
N THR A 68 19.36 21.76 12.92
CA THR A 68 18.43 22.82 12.48
C THR A 68 17.01 22.28 12.35
N VAL A 69 16.81 21.11 11.74
CA VAL A 69 15.50 20.46 11.63
C VAL A 69 14.95 20.11 13.01
N LYS A 70 15.75 19.57 13.92
CA LYS A 70 15.34 19.30 15.31
C LYS A 70 14.84 20.56 16.01
N ARG A 71 15.53 21.69 15.84
CA ARG A 71 15.13 22.98 16.40
C ARG A 71 13.82 23.48 15.78
N ILE A 72 13.68 23.44 14.46
CA ILE A 72 12.45 23.84 13.76
C ILE A 72 11.25 23.05 14.28
N LEU A 73 11.40 21.73 14.43
CA LEU A 73 10.33 20.88 14.93
C LEU A 73 10.03 21.15 16.41
N ALA A 74 11.04 21.35 17.25
CA ALA A 74 10.86 21.64 18.67
C ALA A 74 10.13 22.98 18.89
N ASP A 75 10.41 23.98 18.05
CA ASP A 75 9.85 25.32 18.20
C ASP A 75 8.47 25.47 17.56
N ASN A 76 8.19 24.77 16.45
CA ASN A 76 7.06 25.06 15.58
C ASN A 76 6.07 23.89 15.43
N PHE A 77 6.47 22.63 15.67
CA PHE A 77 5.54 21.51 15.52
C PHE A 77 4.50 21.51 16.63
N VAL A 78 3.23 21.55 16.23
CA VAL A 78 2.12 21.56 17.17
C VAL A 78 1.81 20.16 17.67
N ARG A 79 1.95 19.96 18.97
CA ARG A 79 1.42 18.77 19.66
C ARG A 79 0.03 19.09 20.21
N PRO A 80 -0.96 18.21 20.08
CA PRO A 80 -2.31 18.47 20.55
C PRO A 80 -2.39 18.84 22.04
N ASP A 81 -1.52 18.25 22.87
CA ASP A 81 -1.41 18.53 24.32
C ASP A 81 -0.77 19.90 24.64
N GLU A 82 -0.01 20.47 23.70
CA GLU A 82 0.64 21.78 23.85
C GLU A 82 -0.12 22.93 23.14
N ALA A 83 -1.26 22.67 22.51
CA ALA A 83 -2.01 23.65 21.72
C ALA A 83 -2.29 24.95 22.52
N GLN A 84 -2.77 24.83 23.73
CA GLN A 84 -3.06 26.01 24.58
C GLN A 84 -1.81 26.82 24.95
N LYS A 85 -0.67 26.17 25.12
CA LYS A 85 0.62 26.83 25.35
C LYS A 85 1.09 27.63 24.13
N ILE A 86 0.87 27.08 22.95
CA ILE A 86 1.21 27.75 21.67
C ILE A 86 0.29 28.95 21.46
N LEU A 87 -1.02 28.83 21.70
CA LEU A 87 -1.97 29.92 21.61
C LEU A 87 -1.64 31.06 22.62
N SER A 88 -1.22 30.71 23.83
CA SER A 88 -0.75 31.68 24.80
C SER A 88 0.51 32.41 24.36
N LYS A 89 1.47 31.69 23.75
CA LYS A 89 2.68 32.31 23.16
C LYS A 89 2.33 33.23 21.99
N LEU A 90 1.41 32.82 21.11
CA LEU A 90 0.93 33.63 19.99
C LEU A 90 0.33 34.93 20.47
N ARG A 91 -0.55 34.87 21.50
CA ARG A 91 -1.13 36.07 22.12
C ARG A 91 -0.08 36.99 22.73
N GLN A 92 0.94 36.44 23.40
CA GLN A 92 1.98 37.25 24.07
C GLN A 92 2.95 37.91 23.07
N LYS A 93 3.32 37.20 21.98
CA LYS A 93 4.32 37.66 21.04
C LYS A 93 3.73 38.40 19.84
N GLY A 94 2.42 38.33 19.64
CA GLY A 94 1.73 38.88 18.48
C GLY A 94 1.90 38.07 17.20
N SER A 95 2.94 37.24 17.10
CA SER A 95 3.18 36.37 15.94
C SER A 95 3.89 35.08 16.36
N HIS A 96 3.54 33.97 15.72
CA HIS A 96 4.20 32.67 15.91
C HIS A 96 4.08 31.78 14.68
N THR A 97 5.13 31.04 14.38
CA THR A 97 5.11 30.04 13.30
C THR A 97 4.74 28.68 13.86
N VAL A 98 3.84 27.97 13.17
CA VAL A 98 3.39 26.62 13.54
C VAL A 98 3.53 25.66 12.37
N ILE A 99 3.75 24.38 12.66
CA ILE A 99 3.66 23.27 11.71
C ILE A 99 2.46 22.43 12.12
N ASP A 100 1.43 22.43 11.28
CA ASP A 100 0.18 21.72 11.54
C ASP A 100 -0.46 21.25 10.22
N MET A 101 -1.40 20.32 10.32
CA MET A 101 -2.23 19.91 9.20
C MET A 101 -3.41 20.87 9.04
N ILE A 102 -3.51 21.49 7.88
CA ILE A 102 -4.48 22.53 7.56
C ILE A 102 -5.52 21.99 6.58
N THR A 103 -6.78 22.17 6.93
CA THR A 103 -7.92 21.94 6.03
C THR A 103 -8.65 23.23 5.81
N VAL A 104 -9.21 23.44 4.62
CA VAL A 104 -9.94 24.66 4.25
C VAL A 104 -11.34 24.29 3.79
N HIS A 105 -12.31 25.12 4.14
CA HIS A 105 -13.68 25.02 3.65
C HIS A 105 -14.24 26.38 3.23
N LEU A 106 -15.11 26.36 2.24
CA LEU A 106 -15.83 27.55 1.78
C LEU A 106 -17.09 27.76 2.64
N ASP A 107 -17.19 28.91 3.31
CA ASP A 107 -18.46 29.36 3.87
C ASP A 107 -19.26 30.11 2.77
N ILE A 108 -20.23 29.43 2.20
CA ILE A 108 -21.06 29.94 1.11
C ILE A 108 -21.86 31.19 1.53
N LYS A 109 -22.23 31.30 2.81
CA LYS A 109 -23.02 32.44 3.30
C LYS A 109 -22.19 33.72 3.39
N ARG A 110 -20.91 33.57 3.76
CA ARG A 110 -19.96 34.70 3.89
C ARG A 110 -19.12 34.90 2.63
N ASN A 111 -19.20 33.96 1.69
CA ASN A 111 -18.39 33.93 0.46
C ASN A 111 -16.90 34.09 0.73
N CYS A 112 -16.38 33.35 1.72
CA CYS A 112 -14.96 33.35 2.05
C CYS A 112 -14.50 31.98 2.54
N PHE A 113 -13.20 31.73 2.47
CA PHE A 113 -12.59 30.50 2.91
C PHE A 113 -12.13 30.60 4.36
N PHE A 114 -12.26 29.47 5.07
CA PHE A 114 -11.80 29.32 6.44
C PHE A 114 -10.89 28.11 6.58
N ALA A 115 -9.77 28.30 7.26
CA ALA A 115 -8.83 27.24 7.60
C ALA A 115 -9.14 26.67 9.00
N SER A 116 -8.91 25.35 9.12
CA SER A 116 -8.92 24.61 10.38
C SER A 116 -7.58 23.95 10.62
N PHE A 117 -7.07 24.02 11.83
CA PHE A 117 -5.79 23.47 12.27
C PHE A 117 -6.04 22.23 13.11
N SER A 118 -5.56 21.08 12.67
CA SER A 118 -5.90 19.79 13.27
C SER A 118 -5.35 19.62 14.69
N ASN A 119 -4.08 19.93 14.91
CA ASN A 119 -3.42 19.77 16.20
C ASN A 119 -3.60 20.98 17.12
N LEU A 120 -3.59 22.19 16.54
CA LEU A 120 -3.80 23.41 17.29
C LEU A 120 -5.26 23.57 17.75
N GLY A 121 -6.19 22.83 17.13
CA GLY A 121 -7.62 22.85 17.47
C GLY A 121 -8.33 24.15 17.11
N LEU A 122 -7.75 24.99 16.25
CA LEU A 122 -8.39 26.17 15.70
C LEU A 122 -9.32 25.80 14.55
N THR A 123 -10.48 26.44 14.53
CA THR A 123 -11.43 26.36 13.43
C THR A 123 -11.82 27.76 12.97
N ASN A 124 -12.24 27.90 11.72
CA ASN A 124 -12.71 29.17 11.17
C ASN A 124 -11.68 30.31 11.22
N VAL A 125 -10.41 30.04 10.94
CA VAL A 125 -9.39 31.05 10.73
C VAL A 125 -9.49 31.57 9.30
N PRO A 126 -9.69 32.87 9.06
CA PRO A 126 -9.77 33.39 7.70
C PRO A 126 -8.49 33.09 6.91
N ILE A 127 -8.66 32.72 5.65
CA ILE A 127 -7.56 32.46 4.72
C ILE A 127 -7.85 33.14 3.38
N GLU A 128 -6.81 33.68 2.76
CA GLU A 128 -6.92 34.33 1.45
C GLU A 128 -7.26 33.31 0.36
N ASP A 129 -8.07 33.72 -0.62
CA ASP A 129 -8.57 32.88 -1.71
C ASP A 129 -7.43 32.30 -2.57
N GLU A 130 -6.29 32.99 -2.65
CA GLU A 130 -5.10 32.56 -3.39
C GLU A 130 -4.58 31.19 -2.95
N TYR A 131 -4.65 30.88 -1.64
CA TYR A 131 -4.13 29.62 -1.11
C TYR A 131 -4.95 28.40 -1.54
N PRO A 132 -6.27 28.33 -1.37
CA PRO A 132 -7.06 27.20 -1.85
C PRO A 132 -7.12 27.11 -3.39
N GLU A 133 -6.99 28.23 -4.12
CA GLU A 133 -6.88 28.22 -5.58
C GLU A 133 -5.56 27.60 -6.06
N LYS A 134 -4.48 27.86 -5.34
CA LYS A 134 -3.14 27.33 -5.66
C LYS A 134 -2.93 25.90 -5.15
N TYR A 135 -3.59 25.53 -4.07
CA TYR A 135 -3.38 24.27 -3.37
C TYR A 135 -4.70 23.55 -3.13
N ASP A 136 -5.23 22.90 -4.16
CA ASP A 136 -6.52 22.19 -4.15
C ASP A 136 -6.69 21.22 -2.98
N ARG A 137 -5.59 20.62 -2.50
CA ARG A 137 -5.60 19.68 -1.37
C ARG A 137 -6.02 20.31 -0.06
N LEU A 138 -5.90 21.60 0.10
CA LEU A 138 -6.45 22.30 1.26
C LEU A 138 -7.97 22.08 1.38
N LEU A 139 -8.66 21.93 0.23
CA LEU A 139 -10.11 21.66 0.14
C LEU A 139 -10.43 20.15 0.20
N CYS A 140 -9.44 19.28 -0.02
CA CYS A 140 -9.63 17.83 -0.19
C CYS A 140 -8.80 17.03 0.83
N GLY A 141 -9.17 17.05 2.11
CA GLY A 141 -8.51 16.24 3.15
C GLY A 141 -7.38 16.94 3.91
N GLY A 142 -6.90 18.10 3.42
CA GLY A 142 -5.89 18.92 4.08
C GLY A 142 -4.45 18.55 3.72
N ILE A 143 -3.52 19.45 4.06
CA ILE A 143 -2.08 19.29 3.88
C ILE A 143 -1.32 19.83 5.10
N TRP A 144 -0.14 19.26 5.32
CA TRP A 144 0.79 19.80 6.32
C TRP A 144 1.44 21.08 5.80
N CYS A 145 1.41 22.13 6.64
CA CYS A 145 1.92 23.44 6.31
C CYS A 145 2.79 24.02 7.41
N ILE A 146 3.75 24.83 7.03
CA ILE A 146 4.38 25.82 7.89
C ILE A 146 3.53 27.08 7.78
N VAL A 147 2.91 27.49 8.89
CA VAL A 147 2.01 28.65 8.89
C VAL A 147 2.50 29.67 9.87
N GLN A 148 2.68 30.89 9.41
CA GLN A 148 2.92 32.05 10.27
C GLN A 148 1.58 32.67 10.62
N LEU A 149 1.27 32.65 11.92
CA LEU A 149 0.06 33.20 12.51
C LEU A 149 0.38 34.55 13.16
N ASP A 150 -0.50 35.50 12.96
CA ASP A 150 -0.50 36.79 13.67
C ASP A 150 -1.71 36.85 14.61
N TYR A 151 -1.53 37.50 15.73
CA TYR A 151 -2.59 37.72 16.74
C TYR A 151 -2.81 39.22 16.94
N GLU A 152 -3.98 39.66 16.54
CA GLU A 152 -4.42 41.03 16.73
C GLU A 152 -5.82 41.05 17.35
N TYR A 153 -5.95 41.59 18.54
CA TYR A 153 -7.22 41.67 19.24
C TYR A 153 -7.67 43.13 19.35
N VAL A 154 -8.74 43.47 18.59
CA VAL A 154 -9.33 44.81 18.60
C VAL A 154 -10.65 44.76 19.36
N GLU A 155 -10.76 45.54 20.46
CA GLU A 155 -11.93 45.51 21.34
C GLU A 155 -13.21 46.02 20.67
N GLU A 156 -13.10 46.91 19.71
CA GLU A 156 -14.24 47.53 19.00
C GLU A 156 -14.93 46.60 18.00
N GLU A 157 -14.22 45.56 17.52
CA GLU A 157 -14.75 44.59 16.57
C GLU A 157 -15.30 43.30 17.21
N LYS A 158 -15.80 43.39 18.45
CA LYS A 158 -16.27 42.24 19.27
C LYS A 158 -17.30 41.31 18.59
N GLN A 159 -17.91 41.72 17.50
CA GLN A 159 -18.97 40.92 16.87
C GLN A 159 -18.54 40.18 15.60
N ASN A 160 -17.44 40.53 14.93
CA ASN A 160 -17.06 39.92 13.65
C ASN A 160 -15.54 39.73 13.43
N GLY A 161 -14.67 40.20 14.30
CA GLY A 161 -13.23 40.10 14.15
C GLY A 161 -12.66 38.73 14.52
N TYR A 162 -11.80 38.19 13.67
CA TYR A 162 -11.02 37.00 13.98
C TYR A 162 -9.65 37.45 14.51
N PRO A 163 -9.31 37.17 15.78
CA PRO A 163 -8.07 37.67 16.38
C PRO A 163 -6.83 36.97 15.87
N ILE A 164 -6.99 35.83 15.17
CA ILE A 164 -5.90 35.06 14.59
C ILE A 164 -6.04 35.12 13.07
N GLN A 165 -4.96 35.48 12.41
CA GLN A 165 -4.87 35.62 10.96
C GLN A 165 -3.68 34.82 10.43
N ILE A 166 -3.83 34.28 9.22
CA ILE A 166 -2.74 33.62 8.49
C ILE A 166 -1.97 34.68 7.73
N ARG A 167 -0.74 34.96 8.17
CA ARG A 167 0.16 35.88 7.47
C ARG A 167 0.85 35.23 6.28
N LYS A 168 1.28 33.97 6.44
CA LYS A 168 1.94 33.18 5.39
C LYS A 168 1.68 31.71 5.60
N LEU A 169 1.36 31.02 4.53
CA LEU A 169 1.20 29.56 4.50
C LEU A 169 2.15 28.98 3.45
N THR A 170 2.96 28.02 3.87
CA THR A 170 3.89 27.29 2.99
C THR A 170 3.62 25.81 3.15
N PRO A 171 3.11 25.12 2.14
CA PRO A 171 2.96 23.68 2.19
C PRO A 171 4.30 22.99 2.41
N ILE A 172 4.29 21.95 3.25
CA ILE A 172 5.41 21.03 3.42
C ILE A 172 5.35 19.94 2.33
N GLN A 173 4.19 19.75 1.72
CA GLN A 173 3.96 18.78 0.67
C GLN A 173 4.07 19.43 -0.71
N MET A 174 4.53 18.64 -1.68
CA MET A 174 4.60 19.10 -3.07
C MET A 174 3.18 19.28 -3.62
N PRO A 175 2.83 20.47 -4.11
CA PRO A 175 1.47 20.75 -4.54
C PRO A 175 1.14 20.14 -5.91
N HIS A 176 2.14 19.90 -6.74
CA HIS A 176 2.00 19.36 -8.08
C HIS A 176 3.32 18.75 -8.56
N ILE A 177 3.23 17.66 -9.32
CA ILE A 177 4.36 16.99 -9.95
C ILE A 177 4.12 16.94 -11.45
N ASP A 178 5.16 17.25 -12.23
CA ASP A 178 5.15 16.96 -13.64
C ASP A 178 5.48 15.47 -13.86
N ILE A 179 4.48 14.72 -14.31
CA ILE A 179 4.63 13.29 -14.60
C ILE A 179 5.58 13.04 -15.78
N ALA A 180 5.75 14.01 -16.69
CA ALA A 180 6.67 13.91 -17.81
C ALA A 180 8.13 13.87 -17.33
N ASP A 181 8.47 14.67 -16.31
CA ASP A 181 9.80 14.64 -15.68
C ASP A 181 10.09 13.26 -15.06
N LEU A 182 9.10 12.66 -14.38
CA LEU A 182 9.23 11.33 -13.82
C LEU A 182 9.50 10.30 -14.92
N LYS A 183 8.67 10.29 -15.98
CA LYS A 183 8.79 9.36 -17.10
C LYS A 183 10.14 9.50 -17.80
N GLN A 184 10.62 10.72 -17.97
CA GLN A 184 11.93 10.98 -18.55
C GLN A 184 13.06 10.51 -17.64
N GLY A 185 12.99 10.84 -16.34
CA GLY A 185 13.99 10.41 -15.36
C GLY A 185 14.07 8.90 -15.22
N ARG A 186 12.92 8.19 -15.28
CA ARG A 186 12.85 6.72 -15.23
C ARG A 186 13.75 6.05 -16.28
N LYS A 187 13.86 6.60 -17.48
CA LYS A 187 14.63 6.04 -18.61
C LYS A 187 16.14 5.93 -18.34
N ALA A 188 16.65 6.66 -17.36
CA ALA A 188 18.07 6.59 -16.98
C ALA A 188 18.44 5.36 -16.14
N PHE A 189 17.45 4.59 -15.70
CA PHE A 189 17.63 3.46 -14.77
C PHE A 189 17.21 2.15 -15.41
N SER A 190 17.93 1.07 -15.09
CA SER A 190 17.47 -0.29 -15.39
C SER A 190 16.21 -0.63 -14.58
N LYS A 191 15.58 -1.77 -14.88
CA LYS A 191 14.43 -2.26 -14.12
C LYS A 191 14.83 -2.52 -12.65
N GLU A 192 15.94 -3.17 -12.46
CA GLU A 192 16.47 -3.54 -11.14
C GLU A 192 16.81 -2.31 -10.32
N GLU A 193 17.56 -1.36 -10.89
CA GLU A 193 17.89 -0.09 -10.22
C GLU A 193 16.62 0.67 -9.81
N TRP A 194 15.62 0.71 -10.69
CA TRP A 194 14.37 1.40 -10.40
C TRP A 194 13.56 0.74 -9.28
N ILE A 195 13.46 -0.59 -9.29
CA ILE A 195 12.84 -1.35 -8.20
C ILE A 195 13.55 -1.05 -6.88
N ASP A 196 14.86 -1.06 -6.88
CA ASP A 196 15.67 -0.79 -5.69
C ASP A 196 15.46 0.66 -5.16
N ILE A 197 15.35 1.63 -6.05
CA ILE A 197 15.02 3.03 -5.69
C ILE A 197 13.62 3.11 -5.07
N LEU A 198 12.62 2.44 -5.63
CA LEU A 198 11.27 2.41 -5.05
C LEU A 198 11.28 1.80 -3.65
N LEU A 199 12.01 0.69 -3.45
CA LEU A 199 12.13 0.04 -2.15
C LEU A 199 12.89 0.90 -1.14
N ARG A 200 13.99 1.55 -1.54
CA ARG A 200 14.69 2.53 -0.69
C ARG A 200 13.78 3.70 -0.33
N SER A 201 12.93 4.13 -1.25
CA SER A 201 11.99 5.24 -1.00
C SER A 201 10.98 4.93 0.10
N ILE A 202 10.60 3.66 0.27
CA ILE A 202 9.77 3.20 1.38
C ILE A 202 10.57 2.74 2.61
N GLY A 203 11.89 3.00 2.61
CA GLY A 203 12.78 2.75 3.74
C GLY A 203 13.41 1.36 3.81
N MET A 204 13.25 0.53 2.77
CA MET A 204 13.77 -0.84 2.73
C MET A 204 15.15 -0.90 2.09
N GLU A 205 16.00 -1.84 2.55
CA GLU A 205 17.29 -2.12 1.95
C GLU A 205 17.18 -3.26 0.93
N PRO A 206 17.27 -2.98 -0.38
CA PRO A 206 17.07 -3.97 -1.42
C PRO A 206 18.09 -5.10 -1.41
N ASP A 207 19.32 -4.83 -0.99
CA ASP A 207 20.40 -5.83 -0.96
C ASP A 207 20.16 -6.91 0.11
N ALA A 208 19.32 -6.62 1.11
CA ALA A 208 18.89 -7.59 2.13
C ALA A 208 17.68 -8.43 1.71
N LEU A 209 17.17 -8.24 0.50
CA LEU A 209 15.94 -8.86 0.01
C LEU A 209 16.22 -9.74 -1.20
N SER A 210 15.60 -10.92 -1.26
CA SER A 210 15.55 -11.73 -2.46
C SER A 210 14.72 -11.05 -3.56
N TYR A 211 14.93 -11.46 -4.81
CA TYR A 211 14.17 -10.92 -5.96
C TYR A 211 12.65 -11.05 -5.77
N ARG A 212 12.18 -12.19 -5.24
CA ARG A 212 10.76 -12.39 -4.96
C ARG A 212 10.25 -11.47 -3.86
N GLU A 213 11.00 -11.29 -2.78
CA GLU A 213 10.61 -10.39 -1.69
C GLU A 213 10.50 -8.93 -2.16
N LYS A 214 11.36 -8.50 -3.07
CA LYS A 214 11.25 -7.18 -3.72
C LYS A 214 9.91 -7.02 -4.42
N TRP A 215 9.48 -7.99 -5.23
CA TRP A 215 8.18 -7.96 -5.90
C TRP A 215 6.99 -8.01 -4.95
N LEU A 216 7.06 -8.79 -3.88
CA LEU A 216 6.02 -8.83 -2.85
C LEU A 216 5.87 -7.48 -2.14
N LEU A 217 6.98 -6.79 -1.87
CA LEU A 217 6.94 -5.45 -1.28
C LEU A 217 6.40 -4.40 -2.27
N LEU A 218 6.71 -4.51 -3.56
CA LEU A 218 6.09 -3.67 -4.59
C LEU A 218 4.58 -3.91 -4.69
N THR A 219 4.12 -5.16 -4.53
CA THR A 219 2.70 -5.49 -4.51
C THR A 219 1.93 -4.71 -3.45
N ARG A 220 2.53 -4.42 -2.29
CA ARG A 220 1.93 -3.56 -1.26
C ARG A 220 1.65 -2.13 -1.74
N MET A 221 2.37 -1.66 -2.76
CA MET A 221 2.20 -0.30 -3.30
C MET A 221 1.08 -0.21 -4.33
N ILE A 222 0.62 -1.33 -4.90
CA ILE A 222 -0.44 -1.35 -5.93
C ILE A 222 -1.72 -0.63 -5.47
N PRO A 223 -2.24 -0.82 -4.24
CA PRO A 223 -3.42 -0.08 -3.79
C PRO A 223 -3.25 1.45 -3.78
N LEU A 224 -2.03 1.94 -3.74
CA LEU A 224 -1.73 3.37 -3.76
C LEU A 224 -1.77 3.92 -5.19
N VAL A 225 -1.41 3.11 -6.20
CA VAL A 225 -1.31 3.51 -7.61
C VAL A 225 -2.53 3.11 -8.44
N GLU A 226 -3.40 2.22 -7.91
CA GLU A 226 -4.62 1.76 -8.56
C GLU A 226 -5.89 2.31 -7.89
N ASN A 227 -6.93 2.52 -8.70
CA ASN A 227 -8.26 2.88 -8.21
C ASN A 227 -9.07 1.63 -7.85
N ASN A 228 -9.78 1.67 -6.71
CA ASN A 228 -10.68 0.59 -6.26
C ASN A 228 -10.01 -0.78 -6.27
N PHE A 229 -8.76 -0.86 -5.85
CA PHE A 229 -8.01 -2.09 -5.76
C PHE A 229 -8.15 -2.71 -4.37
N ASN A 230 -8.53 -3.99 -4.30
CA ASN A 230 -8.77 -4.68 -3.04
C ASN A 230 -7.64 -5.69 -2.80
N LEU A 231 -6.79 -5.41 -1.81
CA LEU A 231 -5.67 -6.25 -1.43
C LEU A 231 -5.90 -6.87 -0.05
N CYS A 232 -5.60 -8.15 0.07
CA CYS A 232 -5.51 -8.84 1.35
C CYS A 232 -4.08 -9.30 1.59
N GLU A 233 -3.50 -8.95 2.74
CA GLU A 233 -2.20 -9.45 3.18
C GLU A 233 -2.30 -10.02 4.59
N LEU A 234 -2.16 -11.34 4.69
CA LEU A 234 -2.13 -12.04 5.97
C LEU A 234 -0.77 -12.73 6.14
N GLY A 235 -0.19 -12.59 7.32
CA GLY A 235 1.16 -13.11 7.57
C GLY A 235 1.63 -12.90 9.00
N PRO A 236 2.85 -13.32 9.33
CA PRO A 236 3.40 -13.17 10.68
C PRO A 236 3.52 -11.69 11.10
N ARG A 237 3.68 -11.46 12.38
CA ARG A 237 3.95 -10.12 12.94
C ARG A 237 5.34 -9.64 12.54
N SER A 238 5.56 -8.32 12.60
CA SER A 238 6.85 -7.67 12.36
C SER A 238 7.37 -7.74 10.91
N THR A 239 6.47 -7.82 9.94
CA THR A 239 6.77 -7.74 8.50
C THR A 239 6.42 -6.39 7.88
N GLY A 240 6.13 -5.36 8.70
CA GLY A 240 5.88 -3.98 8.26
C GLY A 240 4.59 -3.76 7.47
N LYS A 241 3.58 -4.65 7.57
CA LYS A 241 2.32 -4.57 6.82
C LYS A 241 1.64 -3.20 6.88
N SER A 242 1.49 -2.67 8.08
CA SER A 242 0.76 -1.42 8.33
C SER A 242 1.62 -0.17 8.12
N HIS A 243 2.96 -0.31 8.13
CA HIS A 243 3.91 0.81 8.09
C HIS A 243 3.78 1.65 6.81
N LEU A 244 3.67 0.99 5.66
CA LEU A 244 3.53 1.65 4.36
C LEU A 244 2.32 2.60 4.34
N TYR A 245 1.17 2.10 4.79
CA TYR A 245 -0.10 2.83 4.74
C TYR A 245 -0.23 3.91 5.82
N LYS A 246 0.53 3.81 6.91
CA LYS A 246 0.49 4.76 8.03
C LYS A 246 1.53 5.86 7.91
N GLU A 247 2.76 5.52 7.50
CA GLU A 247 3.91 6.41 7.66
C GLU A 247 4.45 6.94 6.32
N ILE A 248 4.29 6.19 5.23
CA ILE A 248 4.93 6.53 3.96
C ILE A 248 4.00 7.37 3.07
N SER A 249 2.73 6.99 2.97
CA SER A 249 1.81 7.70 2.09
C SER A 249 0.91 8.68 2.86
N PRO A 250 0.98 9.99 2.57
CA PRO A 250 0.04 10.97 3.09
C PRO A 250 -1.38 10.83 2.51
N ASN A 251 -1.55 9.98 1.49
CA ASN A 251 -2.82 9.76 0.78
C ASN A 251 -3.54 8.48 1.23
N SER A 252 -3.01 7.79 2.24
CA SER A 252 -3.63 6.60 2.82
C SER A 252 -3.99 6.81 4.29
N ILE A 253 -5.02 6.10 4.73
CA ILE A 253 -5.43 6.09 6.13
C ILE A 253 -5.47 4.66 6.66
N LEU A 254 -4.92 4.49 7.86
CA LEU A 254 -4.98 3.21 8.58
C LEU A 254 -6.15 3.24 9.57
N VAL A 255 -7.09 2.31 9.37
CA VAL A 255 -8.21 2.08 10.27
C VAL A 255 -7.83 0.91 11.18
N SER A 256 -7.51 1.21 12.45
CA SER A 256 -7.18 0.17 13.43
C SER A 256 -8.40 -0.68 13.75
N GLY A 257 -8.15 -1.99 14.02
CA GLY A 257 -9.17 -2.96 14.39
C GLY A 257 -10.07 -2.44 15.51
N GLY A 258 -11.33 -2.29 15.22
CA GLY A 258 -12.33 -1.73 16.11
C GLY A 258 -13.66 -1.56 15.41
N GLN A 259 -14.63 -1.00 16.09
CA GLN A 259 -15.93 -0.73 15.50
C GLN A 259 -15.83 0.44 14.52
N THR A 260 -15.83 0.13 13.22
CA THR A 260 -16.06 1.14 12.20
C THR A 260 -17.55 1.25 11.90
N THR A 261 -18.00 2.42 11.45
CA THR A 261 -19.39 2.64 11.06
C THR A 261 -19.48 2.89 9.57
N VAL A 262 -20.59 2.50 8.96
CA VAL A 262 -20.90 2.83 7.55
C VAL A 262 -20.85 4.34 7.32
N ALA A 263 -21.31 5.12 8.30
CA ALA A 263 -21.27 6.58 8.22
C ALA A 263 -19.86 7.14 8.17
N ASN A 264 -18.91 6.55 8.91
CA ASN A 264 -17.52 6.98 8.90
C ASN A 264 -16.79 6.54 7.63
N LEU A 265 -17.06 5.31 7.19
CA LEU A 265 -16.34 4.73 6.05
C LEU A 265 -16.86 5.27 4.71
N PHE A 266 -18.17 5.38 4.54
CA PHE A 266 -18.80 5.69 3.26
C PHE A 266 -19.47 7.07 3.23
N TYR A 267 -20.51 7.29 4.00
CA TYR A 267 -21.27 8.53 3.99
C TYR A 267 -22.06 8.75 5.28
N ASN A 268 -21.92 9.92 5.87
CA ASN A 268 -22.68 10.32 7.04
C ASN A 268 -23.96 11.05 6.65
N MET A 269 -25.10 10.37 6.76
CA MET A 269 -26.42 10.91 6.41
C MET A 269 -26.83 12.13 7.25
N GLY A 270 -26.46 12.14 8.54
CA GLY A 270 -26.81 13.24 9.46
C GLY A 270 -26.04 14.54 9.15
N ARG A 271 -24.75 14.41 8.84
CA ARG A 271 -23.87 15.55 8.52
C ARG A 271 -23.80 15.85 7.03
N LYS A 272 -24.32 14.97 6.17
CA LYS A 272 -24.21 15.03 4.69
C LYS A 272 -22.75 15.12 4.21
N THR A 273 -21.86 14.40 4.87
CA THR A 273 -20.42 14.38 4.56
C THR A 273 -19.99 13.02 4.02
N VAL A 274 -19.08 13.04 3.05
CA VAL A 274 -18.47 11.84 2.50
C VAL A 274 -17.52 11.23 3.56
N GLY A 275 -17.48 9.90 3.62
CA GLY A 275 -16.61 9.17 4.52
C GLY A 275 -15.20 8.92 3.95
N LEU A 276 -14.45 8.06 4.63
CA LEU A 276 -13.02 7.81 4.33
C LEU A 276 -12.76 7.42 2.89
N VAL A 277 -13.61 6.58 2.28
CA VAL A 277 -13.41 6.11 0.88
C VAL A 277 -13.49 7.21 -0.17
N GLY A 278 -14.11 8.34 0.15
CA GLY A 278 -14.16 9.50 -0.75
C GLY A 278 -13.14 10.58 -0.44
N LEU A 279 -12.39 10.46 0.66
CA LEU A 279 -11.40 11.44 1.10
C LEU A 279 -9.96 10.96 0.87
N TRP A 280 -9.74 9.65 0.84
CA TRP A 280 -8.43 9.04 0.77
C TRP A 280 -8.27 8.19 -0.48
N ASP A 281 -7.04 8.06 -0.97
CA ASP A 281 -6.73 7.19 -2.12
C ASP A 281 -6.66 5.71 -1.70
N CYS A 282 -6.35 5.44 -0.43
CA CYS A 282 -6.30 4.10 0.12
C CYS A 282 -6.81 4.07 1.57
N VAL A 283 -7.69 3.12 1.87
CA VAL A 283 -8.17 2.81 3.21
C VAL A 283 -7.65 1.43 3.61
N ALA A 284 -6.72 1.39 4.54
CA ALA A 284 -6.13 0.15 5.04
C ALA A 284 -6.74 -0.23 6.40
N PHE A 285 -7.29 -1.44 6.48
CA PHE A 285 -7.79 -2.02 7.72
C PHE A 285 -6.68 -2.84 8.38
N ASP A 286 -6.23 -2.37 9.54
CA ASP A 286 -5.27 -3.10 10.36
C ASP A 286 -6.00 -4.05 11.32
N GLU A 287 -5.40 -5.21 11.56
CA GLU A 287 -5.99 -6.26 12.40
C GLU A 287 -7.39 -6.66 11.95
N VAL A 288 -7.49 -7.23 10.73
CA VAL A 288 -8.78 -7.67 10.13
C VAL A 288 -9.68 -8.45 11.07
N ALA A 289 -9.12 -9.21 12.02
CA ALA A 289 -9.86 -9.95 13.05
C ALA A 289 -10.75 -9.06 13.92
N GLY A 290 -10.42 -7.78 14.01
CA GLY A 290 -11.15 -6.78 14.80
C GLY A 290 -12.23 -6.04 14.02
N ILE A 291 -12.34 -6.22 12.71
CA ILE A 291 -13.33 -5.51 11.88
C ILE A 291 -14.74 -5.90 12.32
N ARG A 292 -15.52 -4.92 12.74
CA ARG A 292 -16.93 -5.11 13.10
C ARG A 292 -17.76 -3.93 12.65
N PHE A 293 -18.85 -4.20 11.98
CA PHE A 293 -19.85 -3.20 11.64
C PHE A 293 -21.02 -3.26 12.64
N LYS A 294 -21.41 -2.11 13.16
CA LYS A 294 -22.62 -2.00 13.99
C LYS A 294 -23.88 -2.22 13.15
N ASP A 295 -23.86 -1.75 11.91
CA ASP A 295 -24.94 -1.87 10.96
C ASP A 295 -24.85 -3.22 10.23
N LYS A 296 -25.94 -3.99 10.21
CA LYS A 296 -26.00 -5.28 9.50
C LYS A 296 -25.70 -5.16 8.00
N ASP A 297 -26.01 -4.02 7.42
CA ASP A 297 -25.80 -3.74 5.99
C ASP A 297 -24.37 -3.31 5.65
N GLY A 298 -23.50 -3.11 6.66
CA GLY A 298 -22.15 -2.58 6.46
C GLY A 298 -21.29 -3.43 5.52
N ILE A 299 -21.34 -4.75 5.68
CA ILE A 299 -20.60 -5.70 4.82
C ILE A 299 -21.19 -5.67 3.40
N GLN A 300 -22.52 -5.57 3.26
CA GLN A 300 -23.14 -5.51 1.94
C GLN A 300 -22.73 -4.24 1.18
N ILE A 301 -22.77 -3.07 1.81
CA ILE A 301 -22.33 -1.81 1.20
C ILE A 301 -20.83 -1.88 0.83
N MET A 302 -20.01 -2.51 1.68
CA MET A 302 -18.59 -2.75 1.38
C MET A 302 -18.41 -3.63 0.15
N LYS A 303 -19.19 -4.73 0.04
CA LYS A 303 -19.16 -5.61 -1.15
C LYS A 303 -19.53 -4.86 -2.43
N ASP A 304 -20.57 -4.02 -2.37
CA ASP A 304 -21.01 -3.24 -3.52
C ASP A 304 -19.93 -2.25 -3.96
N TYR A 305 -19.33 -1.53 -2.99
CA TYR A 305 -18.21 -0.64 -3.25
C TYR A 305 -16.99 -1.36 -3.84
N MET A 306 -16.59 -2.50 -3.26
CA MET A 306 -15.46 -3.30 -3.75
C MET A 306 -15.66 -3.81 -5.19
N ALA A 307 -16.92 -3.98 -5.61
CA ALA A 307 -17.25 -4.47 -6.94
C ALA A 307 -17.28 -3.34 -8.00
N SER A 308 -17.86 -2.19 -7.65
CA SER A 308 -18.21 -1.14 -8.62
C SER A 308 -17.45 0.19 -8.42
N GLY A 309 -16.84 0.40 -7.26
CA GLY A 309 -16.31 1.72 -6.88
C GLY A 309 -17.41 2.71 -6.51
N SER A 310 -18.66 2.25 -6.41
CA SER A 310 -19.80 3.07 -6.00
C SER A 310 -20.52 2.44 -4.80
N PHE A 311 -21.23 3.25 -4.07
CA PHE A 311 -22.07 2.81 -2.95
C PHE A 311 -23.34 3.64 -2.86
N ALA A 312 -24.44 2.97 -2.57
CA ALA A 312 -25.72 3.62 -2.34
C ALA A 312 -25.91 3.92 -0.85
N ARG A 313 -26.24 5.16 -0.52
CA ARG A 313 -26.63 5.56 0.83
C ARG A 313 -27.82 6.52 0.77
N GLY A 314 -28.98 6.05 1.22
CA GLY A 314 -30.25 6.77 1.05
C GLY A 314 -30.76 6.66 -0.39
N LYS A 315 -31.03 7.79 -1.04
CA LYS A 315 -31.57 7.84 -2.42
C LYS A 315 -30.50 8.09 -3.49
N GLU A 316 -29.28 8.35 -3.10
CA GLU A 316 -28.20 8.72 -4.01
C GLU A 316 -27.11 7.65 -4.04
N GLU A 317 -26.64 7.34 -5.23
CA GLU A 317 -25.41 6.59 -5.45
C GLU A 317 -24.24 7.55 -5.56
N LYS A 318 -23.13 7.21 -4.87
CA LYS A 318 -21.90 8.01 -4.87
C LYS A 318 -20.74 7.14 -5.32
N ALA A 319 -19.91 7.68 -6.21
CA ALA A 319 -18.68 7.04 -6.64
C ALA A 319 -17.50 7.51 -5.79
N ALA A 320 -16.55 6.62 -5.57
CA ALA A 320 -15.28 6.90 -4.95
C ALA A 320 -14.18 6.00 -5.54
N SER A 321 -12.92 6.37 -5.35
CA SER A 321 -11.79 5.69 -5.98
C SER A 321 -10.84 5.01 -5.01
N ALA A 322 -11.08 5.12 -3.70
CA ALA A 322 -10.19 4.55 -2.69
C ALA A 322 -10.01 3.04 -2.86
N SER A 323 -8.78 2.59 -2.83
CA SER A 323 -8.44 1.19 -2.71
C SER A 323 -8.65 0.69 -1.28
N MET A 324 -8.99 -0.58 -1.11
CA MET A 324 -9.17 -1.20 0.20
C MET A 324 -8.07 -2.23 0.46
N VAL A 325 -7.42 -2.09 1.59
CA VAL A 325 -6.36 -3.02 2.02
C VAL A 325 -6.75 -3.67 3.34
N PHE A 326 -6.63 -4.98 3.40
CA PHE A 326 -6.96 -5.78 4.57
C PHE A 326 -5.70 -6.47 5.06
N VAL A 327 -5.16 -6.01 6.19
CA VAL A 327 -3.96 -6.61 6.79
C VAL A 327 -4.27 -7.29 8.11
N GLY A 328 -3.65 -8.43 8.34
CA GLY A 328 -3.87 -9.20 9.55
C GLY A 328 -2.73 -10.16 9.87
N ASN A 329 -2.83 -10.77 11.05
CA ASN A 329 -1.85 -11.71 11.54
C ASN A 329 -2.34 -13.15 11.42
N ILE A 330 -1.47 -14.03 10.91
CA ILE A 330 -1.65 -15.48 10.97
C ILE A 330 -0.92 -15.98 12.21
N ASN A 331 -1.64 -16.72 13.06
CA ASN A 331 -1.09 -17.24 14.32
C ASN A 331 -0.65 -18.72 14.21
N GLN A 332 -0.94 -19.37 13.09
CA GLN A 332 -0.59 -20.76 12.80
C GLN A 332 0.30 -20.81 11.55
N SER A 333 0.98 -21.93 11.33
CA SER A 333 1.70 -22.12 10.07
C SER A 333 0.71 -22.24 8.91
N VAL A 334 1.14 -21.83 7.73
CA VAL A 334 0.33 -21.90 6.49
C VAL A 334 -0.11 -23.34 6.20
N ASP A 335 0.78 -24.32 6.40
CA ASP A 335 0.48 -25.75 6.21
C ASP A 335 -0.66 -26.24 7.13
N VAL A 336 -0.69 -25.75 8.37
CA VAL A 336 -1.77 -26.09 9.31
C VAL A 336 -3.08 -25.45 8.86
N LEU A 337 -3.06 -24.15 8.52
CA LEU A 337 -4.25 -23.44 8.02
C LEU A 337 -4.81 -24.09 6.75
N LEU A 338 -3.95 -24.49 5.83
CA LEU A 338 -4.37 -25.15 4.60
C LEU A 338 -5.01 -26.52 4.86
N LYS A 339 -4.66 -27.20 5.95
CA LYS A 339 -5.25 -28.51 6.32
C LYS A 339 -6.53 -28.38 7.15
N THR A 340 -6.61 -27.37 8.01
CA THR A 340 -7.67 -27.27 9.04
C THR A 340 -8.73 -26.22 8.74
N SER A 341 -8.39 -25.18 7.97
CA SER A 341 -9.24 -24.04 7.71
C SER A 341 -8.94 -23.43 6.32
N SER A 342 -8.94 -22.14 6.20
CA SER A 342 -8.55 -21.39 5.01
C SER A 342 -7.55 -20.28 5.34
N LEU A 343 -6.87 -19.76 4.33
CA LEU A 343 -5.98 -18.60 4.51
C LEU A 343 -6.74 -17.33 4.89
N PHE A 344 -8.08 -17.31 4.80
CA PHE A 344 -8.94 -16.20 5.26
C PHE A 344 -9.42 -16.36 6.71
N ASP A 345 -8.96 -17.40 7.42
CA ASP A 345 -9.31 -17.66 8.83
C ASP A 345 -9.16 -16.45 9.77
N PRO A 346 -8.17 -15.56 9.61
CA PRO A 346 -8.06 -14.38 10.45
C PRO A 346 -9.20 -13.36 10.34
N PHE A 347 -10.03 -13.41 9.29
CA PHE A 347 -11.20 -12.54 9.18
C PHE A 347 -12.31 -12.90 10.17
N PRO A 348 -13.15 -11.93 10.59
CA PRO A 348 -14.38 -12.25 11.32
C PRO A 348 -15.23 -13.27 10.54
N PRO A 349 -15.95 -14.18 11.22
CA PRO A 349 -16.73 -15.23 10.55
C PRO A 349 -17.70 -14.69 9.48
N GLU A 350 -18.30 -13.53 9.70
CA GLU A 350 -19.26 -12.89 8.79
C GLU A 350 -18.60 -12.45 7.45
N MET A 351 -17.29 -12.26 7.44
CA MET A 351 -16.51 -11.89 6.26
C MET A 351 -15.69 -13.07 5.73
N GLY A 352 -15.05 -13.82 6.63
CA GLY A 352 -14.15 -14.92 6.30
C GLY A 352 -14.84 -16.15 5.69
N THR A 353 -16.16 -16.27 5.84
CA THR A 353 -16.99 -17.31 5.20
C THR A 353 -17.87 -16.80 4.05
N ASP A 354 -17.93 -15.47 3.85
CA ASP A 354 -18.67 -14.86 2.75
C ASP A 354 -17.86 -14.93 1.45
N THR A 355 -18.12 -15.96 0.64
CA THR A 355 -17.43 -16.16 -0.64
C THR A 355 -17.63 -14.97 -1.59
N ALA A 356 -18.78 -14.30 -1.52
CA ALA A 356 -19.04 -13.12 -2.34
C ALA A 356 -18.19 -11.91 -1.93
N PHE A 357 -17.91 -11.75 -0.64
CA PHE A 357 -16.96 -10.73 -0.14
C PHE A 357 -15.52 -11.08 -0.57
N LEU A 358 -15.11 -12.31 -0.33
CA LEU A 358 -13.74 -12.76 -0.59
C LEU A 358 -13.40 -12.77 -2.09
N ASP A 359 -14.37 -13.10 -2.96
CA ASP A 359 -14.17 -13.07 -4.43
C ASP A 359 -13.94 -11.67 -4.99
N ARG A 360 -14.18 -10.63 -4.20
CA ARG A 360 -13.88 -9.23 -4.56
C ARG A 360 -12.46 -8.80 -4.20
N MET A 361 -11.68 -9.67 -3.53
CA MET A 361 -10.25 -9.45 -3.32
C MET A 361 -9.51 -9.66 -4.64
N HIS A 362 -8.90 -8.61 -5.17
CA HIS A 362 -8.11 -8.70 -6.39
C HIS A 362 -6.81 -9.47 -6.17
N CYS A 363 -6.20 -9.27 -5.00
CA CYS A 363 -4.90 -9.81 -4.64
C CYS A 363 -4.92 -10.44 -3.25
N TYR A 364 -4.36 -11.63 -3.12
CA TYR A 364 -3.94 -12.19 -1.84
C TYR A 364 -2.41 -12.23 -1.81
N LEU A 365 -1.80 -11.29 -1.10
CA LEU A 365 -0.36 -11.19 -0.90
C LEU A 365 0.08 -12.16 0.20
N PRO A 366 1.01 -13.10 -0.07
CA PRO A 366 1.48 -14.06 0.92
C PRO A 366 2.44 -13.39 1.92
N GLY A 367 1.89 -12.80 2.98
CA GLY A 367 2.67 -12.08 3.98
C GLY A 367 3.66 -12.95 4.76
N TRP A 368 3.53 -14.27 4.68
CA TRP A 368 4.49 -15.22 5.28
C TRP A 368 5.78 -15.41 4.49
N GLU A 369 5.80 -14.99 3.23
CA GLU A 369 7.02 -14.97 2.41
C GLU A 369 7.85 -13.70 2.63
N ILE A 370 7.28 -12.67 3.28
CA ILE A 370 7.98 -11.45 3.61
C ILE A 370 8.76 -11.64 4.92
N PRO A 371 10.05 -11.32 4.96
CA PRO A 371 10.87 -11.55 6.13
C PRO A 371 10.40 -10.68 7.32
N LYS A 372 10.63 -11.17 8.53
CA LYS A 372 10.50 -10.32 9.71
C LYS A 372 11.61 -9.28 9.67
N PHE A 373 11.22 -8.01 9.70
CA PHE A 373 12.17 -6.92 9.56
C PHE A 373 13.12 -6.84 10.76
N ARG A 374 14.38 -6.69 10.44
CA ARG A 374 15.50 -6.47 11.34
C ARG A 374 16.24 -5.20 10.90
N PRO A 375 17.19 -4.67 11.69
CA PRO A 375 17.92 -3.45 11.31
C PRO A 375 18.56 -3.49 9.92
N GLU A 376 19.05 -4.66 9.48
CA GLU A 376 19.65 -4.85 8.15
C GLU A 376 18.70 -4.67 6.96
N HIS A 377 17.38 -4.78 7.20
CA HIS A 377 16.36 -4.58 6.16
C HIS A 377 15.99 -3.10 5.95
N PHE A 378 16.53 -2.19 6.76
CA PHE A 378 16.24 -0.77 6.63
C PHE A 378 17.40 -0.04 5.98
N THR A 379 17.10 0.65 4.88
CA THR A 379 18.14 1.37 4.12
C THR A 379 18.68 2.57 4.88
N ASN A 380 19.94 2.86 4.61
CA ASN A 380 20.62 4.10 5.00
C ASN A 380 20.93 4.97 3.77
N ASP A 381 20.57 4.51 2.59
CA ASP A 381 20.86 5.15 1.31
C ASP A 381 19.77 6.16 0.89
N TYR A 382 19.99 6.77 -0.27
CA TYR A 382 19.07 7.70 -0.87
C TYR A 382 17.85 7.00 -1.49
N GLY A 383 16.69 7.57 -1.27
CA GLY A 383 15.44 7.24 -1.91
C GLY A 383 14.63 8.52 -2.16
N PHE A 384 13.52 8.42 -2.86
CA PHE A 384 12.61 9.54 -3.05
C PHE A 384 12.08 10.03 -1.70
N ILE A 385 11.93 11.35 -1.55
CA ILE A 385 11.16 11.93 -0.47
C ILE A 385 9.75 11.32 -0.50
N SER A 386 9.24 10.87 0.64
CA SER A 386 7.96 10.13 0.72
C SER A 386 6.79 10.92 0.13
N ASP A 387 6.82 12.25 0.26
CA ASP A 387 5.81 13.10 -0.34
C ASP A 387 5.91 13.12 -1.87
N TYR A 388 7.11 13.21 -2.43
CA TYR A 388 7.32 13.11 -3.88
C TYR A 388 6.88 11.74 -4.42
N LEU A 389 7.24 10.66 -3.71
CA LEU A 389 6.79 9.29 -4.04
C LEU A 389 5.26 9.22 -4.07
N ALA A 390 4.60 9.74 -3.04
CA ALA A 390 3.15 9.69 -2.93
C ALA A 390 2.44 10.50 -4.03
N GLU A 391 2.97 11.66 -4.38
CA GLU A 391 2.37 12.49 -5.42
C GLU A 391 2.55 11.89 -6.82
N PHE A 392 3.72 11.33 -7.16
CA PHE A 392 3.85 10.68 -8.46
C PHE A 392 3.00 9.41 -8.55
N ILE A 393 2.89 8.63 -7.48
CA ILE A 393 1.98 7.46 -7.41
C ILE A 393 0.54 7.92 -7.64
N ARG A 394 0.13 9.04 -7.05
CA ARG A 394 -1.20 9.62 -7.21
C ARG A 394 -1.47 10.09 -8.64
N GLU A 395 -0.50 10.73 -9.29
CA GLU A 395 -0.61 11.11 -10.69
C GLU A 395 -0.72 9.88 -11.60
N LEU A 396 0.05 8.82 -11.32
CA LEU A 396 -0.02 7.55 -12.07
C LEU A 396 -1.38 6.84 -11.93
N ARG A 397 -2.19 7.13 -10.89
CA ARG A 397 -3.58 6.60 -10.80
C ARG A 397 -4.44 7.03 -12.00
N LYS A 398 -4.12 8.13 -12.66
CA LYS A 398 -4.84 8.65 -13.83
C LYS A 398 -4.49 7.92 -15.12
N GLU A 399 -3.35 7.23 -15.16
CA GLU A 399 -2.88 6.44 -16.30
C GLU A 399 -3.56 5.06 -16.32
N GLN A 400 -3.53 4.39 -17.48
CA GLN A 400 -4.08 3.03 -17.65
C GLN A 400 -3.22 2.23 -18.61
N TYR A 401 -2.71 1.09 -18.13
CA TYR A 401 -1.92 0.12 -18.91
C TYR A 401 -2.58 -1.28 -18.94
N GLY A 402 -3.81 -1.41 -18.44
CA GLY A 402 -4.51 -2.69 -18.30
C GLY A 402 -4.72 -3.46 -19.62
N ASP A 403 -4.69 -2.77 -20.77
CA ASP A 403 -4.79 -3.36 -22.10
C ASP A 403 -3.44 -3.86 -22.63
N ALA A 404 -2.34 -3.64 -21.90
CA ALA A 404 -1.02 -4.08 -22.30
C ALA A 404 -0.93 -5.60 -22.48
N ILE A 405 -1.66 -6.38 -21.69
CA ILE A 405 -1.73 -7.84 -21.79
C ILE A 405 -2.10 -8.26 -23.20
N ASP A 406 -3.11 -7.62 -23.79
CA ASP A 406 -3.68 -8.01 -25.09
C ASP A 406 -2.72 -7.77 -26.27
N ARG A 407 -1.58 -7.11 -26.05
CA ARG A 407 -0.53 -6.94 -27.08
C ARG A 407 0.21 -8.23 -27.37
N TYR A 408 0.40 -9.07 -26.36
CA TYR A 408 1.24 -10.29 -26.47
C TYR A 408 0.57 -11.54 -25.94
N PHE A 409 -0.42 -11.40 -25.04
CA PHE A 409 -1.01 -12.52 -24.32
C PHE A 409 -2.53 -12.45 -24.32
N ARG A 410 -3.16 -13.61 -24.14
CA ARG A 410 -4.58 -13.75 -23.87
C ARG A 410 -4.79 -14.54 -22.59
N LEU A 411 -5.67 -14.09 -21.72
CA LEU A 411 -6.01 -14.81 -20.50
C LEU A 411 -6.74 -16.11 -20.80
N GLY A 412 -6.46 -17.15 -20.02
CA GLY A 412 -7.04 -18.48 -20.17
C GLY A 412 -8.54 -18.52 -19.94
N LYS A 413 -9.19 -19.57 -20.43
CA LYS A 413 -10.66 -19.72 -20.44
C LYS A 413 -11.29 -19.85 -19.05
N ASN A 414 -10.51 -20.30 -18.05
CA ASN A 414 -11.01 -20.58 -16.71
C ASN A 414 -11.04 -19.34 -15.80
N LEU A 415 -10.54 -18.19 -16.28
CA LEU A 415 -10.67 -16.92 -15.60
C LEU A 415 -12.05 -16.33 -15.89
N ASN A 416 -12.85 -16.13 -14.84
CA ASN A 416 -14.11 -15.40 -14.96
C ASN A 416 -13.87 -13.88 -15.07
N GLN A 417 -14.93 -13.11 -15.24
CA GLN A 417 -14.84 -11.65 -15.40
C GLN A 417 -14.13 -10.97 -14.20
N ARG A 418 -14.41 -11.40 -12.96
CA ARG A 418 -13.76 -10.84 -11.76
C ARG A 418 -12.28 -11.16 -11.72
N ASP A 419 -11.89 -12.36 -12.13
CA ASP A 419 -10.48 -12.76 -12.21
C ASP A 419 -9.75 -11.93 -13.26
N THR A 420 -10.37 -11.75 -14.42
CA THR A 420 -9.84 -10.91 -15.49
C THR A 420 -9.62 -9.46 -15.03
N ILE A 421 -10.61 -8.86 -14.37
CA ILE A 421 -10.50 -7.50 -13.81
C ILE A 421 -9.37 -7.43 -12.78
N ALA A 422 -9.30 -8.41 -11.86
CA ALA A 422 -8.28 -8.45 -10.83
C ALA A 422 -6.86 -8.54 -11.41
N VAL A 423 -6.65 -9.44 -12.37
CA VAL A 423 -5.36 -9.62 -13.04
C VAL A 423 -4.96 -8.36 -13.82
N ARG A 424 -5.88 -7.77 -14.61
CA ARG A 424 -5.62 -6.55 -15.36
C ARG A 424 -5.25 -5.38 -14.46
N ARG A 425 -5.95 -5.17 -13.35
CA ARG A 425 -5.62 -4.12 -12.37
C ARG A 425 -4.27 -4.35 -11.71
N MET A 426 -3.91 -5.60 -11.40
CA MET A 426 -2.59 -5.88 -10.85
C MET A 426 -1.48 -5.62 -11.85
N VAL A 427 -1.64 -6.07 -13.10
CA VAL A 427 -0.67 -5.79 -14.17
C VAL A 427 -0.55 -4.28 -14.39
N ASP A 428 -1.67 -3.56 -14.46
CA ASP A 428 -1.70 -2.10 -14.56
C ASP A 428 -0.89 -1.44 -13.42
N GLY A 429 -1.16 -1.85 -12.17
CA GLY A 429 -0.44 -1.32 -11.00
C GLY A 429 1.07 -1.60 -11.02
N TYR A 430 1.49 -2.80 -11.42
CA TYR A 430 2.91 -3.09 -11.58
C TYR A 430 3.56 -2.27 -12.69
N LEU A 431 2.89 -2.14 -13.84
CA LEU A 431 3.41 -1.34 -14.96
C LEU A 431 3.54 0.13 -14.57
N LYS A 432 2.55 0.71 -13.88
CA LYS A 432 2.62 2.07 -13.36
C LYS A 432 3.80 2.28 -12.41
N LEU A 433 4.08 1.33 -11.53
CA LEU A 433 5.18 1.44 -10.58
C LEU A 433 6.54 1.24 -11.24
N VAL A 434 6.69 0.19 -12.05
CA VAL A 434 8.01 -0.24 -12.57
C VAL A 434 8.32 0.37 -13.93
N TYR A 435 7.30 0.60 -14.75
CA TYR A 435 7.42 1.14 -16.11
C TYR A 435 6.49 2.36 -16.32
N PRO A 436 6.62 3.43 -15.51
CA PRO A 436 5.72 4.59 -15.59
C PRO A 436 5.80 5.32 -16.94
N ASP A 437 6.86 5.11 -17.71
CA ASP A 437 7.04 5.62 -19.07
C ASP A 437 6.27 4.81 -20.12
N GLY A 438 5.73 3.64 -19.75
CA GLY A 438 5.01 2.73 -20.64
C GLY A 438 5.92 1.91 -21.56
N GLU A 439 7.23 1.94 -21.34
CA GLU A 439 8.22 1.20 -22.13
C GLU A 439 8.61 -0.09 -21.40
N PHE A 440 8.17 -1.24 -21.91
CA PHE A 440 8.47 -2.57 -21.39
C PHE A 440 8.52 -3.60 -22.50
N THR A 441 9.29 -4.68 -22.29
CA THR A 441 9.38 -5.81 -23.22
C THR A 441 8.27 -6.84 -22.96
N LYS A 442 8.12 -7.81 -23.89
CA LYS A 442 7.19 -8.93 -23.72
C LYS A 442 7.51 -9.75 -22.47
N GLU A 443 8.78 -10.03 -22.23
CA GLU A 443 9.26 -10.82 -21.10
C GLU A 443 8.99 -10.09 -19.76
N GLN A 444 9.18 -8.78 -19.74
CA GLN A 444 8.87 -7.96 -18.56
C GLN A 444 7.38 -7.93 -18.27
N LEU A 445 6.54 -7.87 -19.30
CA LEU A 445 5.10 -7.97 -19.13
C LEU A 445 4.68 -9.37 -18.66
N GLU A 446 5.31 -10.43 -19.21
CA GLU A 446 5.04 -11.81 -18.81
C GLU A 446 5.32 -12.04 -17.32
N GLU A 447 6.44 -11.51 -16.83
CA GLU A 447 6.82 -11.60 -15.43
C GLU A 447 5.74 -11.02 -14.50
N VAL A 448 5.27 -9.80 -14.79
CA VAL A 448 4.21 -9.18 -13.97
C VAL A 448 2.86 -9.87 -14.14
N LEU A 449 2.57 -10.42 -15.32
CA LEU A 449 1.36 -11.19 -15.60
C LEU A 449 1.34 -12.49 -14.78
N GLN A 450 2.45 -13.22 -14.74
CA GLN A 450 2.58 -14.45 -13.93
C GLN A 450 2.36 -14.15 -12.45
N LEU A 451 2.96 -13.08 -11.93
CA LEU A 451 2.78 -12.67 -10.54
C LEU A 451 1.33 -12.27 -10.24
N ALA A 452 0.70 -11.52 -11.14
CA ALA A 452 -0.70 -11.13 -11.01
C ALA A 452 -1.65 -12.34 -11.00
N LEU A 453 -1.42 -13.30 -11.91
CA LEU A 453 -2.19 -14.55 -11.95
C LEU A 453 -2.01 -15.37 -10.66
N GLU A 454 -0.79 -15.49 -10.14
CA GLU A 454 -0.51 -16.18 -8.88
C GLU A 454 -1.28 -15.56 -7.71
N MET A 455 -1.20 -14.23 -7.54
CA MET A 455 -1.86 -13.53 -6.43
C MET A 455 -3.38 -13.70 -6.48
N ARG A 456 -3.98 -13.58 -7.66
CA ARG A 456 -5.43 -13.79 -7.82
C ARG A 456 -5.82 -15.25 -7.69
N ARG A 457 -5.04 -16.19 -8.23
CA ARG A 457 -5.28 -17.62 -8.07
C ARG A 457 -5.34 -18.02 -6.59
N ARG A 458 -4.48 -17.45 -5.74
CA ARG A 458 -4.50 -17.71 -4.30
C ARG A 458 -5.86 -17.39 -3.66
N VAL A 459 -6.52 -16.32 -4.08
CA VAL A 459 -7.90 -16.03 -3.67
C VAL A 459 -8.84 -17.15 -4.08
N LYS A 460 -8.79 -17.58 -5.34
CA LYS A 460 -9.69 -18.62 -5.87
C LYS A 460 -9.48 -19.98 -5.24
N GLU A 461 -8.25 -20.35 -4.94
CA GLU A 461 -7.94 -21.60 -4.24
C GLU A 461 -8.57 -21.64 -2.83
N GLN A 462 -8.65 -20.49 -2.15
CA GLN A 462 -9.33 -20.42 -0.86
C GLN A 462 -10.87 -20.45 -1.02
N LEU A 463 -11.42 -19.82 -2.04
CA LEU A 463 -12.86 -19.91 -2.34
C LEU A 463 -13.28 -21.35 -2.66
N LYS A 464 -12.46 -22.10 -3.39
CA LYS A 464 -12.66 -23.54 -3.63
C LYS A 464 -12.76 -24.33 -2.33
N LYS A 465 -11.94 -24.00 -1.34
CA LYS A 465 -11.97 -24.63 -0.01
C LYS A 465 -13.22 -24.31 0.80
N LEU A 466 -13.66 -23.05 0.73
CA LEU A 466 -14.82 -22.57 1.49
C LEU A 466 -16.15 -23.12 0.95
N GLY A 467 -16.13 -23.69 -0.24
CA GLY A 467 -17.26 -24.35 -0.84
C GLY A 467 -18.01 -23.49 -1.87
N GLY A 468 -18.52 -24.17 -2.84
CA GLY A 468 -19.25 -23.63 -3.97
C GLY A 468 -18.81 -24.32 -5.25
N MET A 469 -19.73 -25.02 -5.93
CA MET A 469 -19.42 -25.71 -7.19
C MET A 469 -18.89 -24.77 -8.26
N GLU A 470 -19.20 -23.48 -8.17
CA GLU A 470 -18.73 -22.43 -9.08
C GLU A 470 -17.21 -22.17 -8.98
N PHE A 471 -16.56 -22.56 -7.88
CA PHE A 471 -15.12 -22.37 -7.67
C PHE A 471 -14.32 -23.69 -7.84
N TYR A 472 -14.94 -24.76 -8.31
CA TYR A 472 -14.29 -26.08 -8.35
C TYR A 472 -13.12 -26.14 -9.31
N ASP A 473 -13.24 -25.50 -10.49
CA ASP A 473 -12.21 -25.54 -11.54
C ASP A 473 -11.34 -24.26 -11.50
N VAL A 474 -10.34 -24.30 -10.61
CA VAL A 474 -9.36 -23.23 -10.49
C VAL A 474 -8.11 -23.62 -11.29
N ASN A 475 -8.05 -23.14 -12.53
CA ASN A 475 -6.91 -23.39 -13.42
C ASN A 475 -6.55 -22.12 -14.18
N PHE A 476 -5.65 -21.31 -13.60
CA PHE A 476 -5.25 -20.04 -14.17
C PHE A 476 -4.14 -20.22 -15.19
N SER A 477 -4.35 -19.67 -16.37
CA SER A 477 -3.41 -19.72 -17.48
C SER A 477 -3.44 -18.42 -18.29
N TYR A 478 -2.43 -18.28 -19.13
CA TYR A 478 -2.38 -17.30 -20.21
C TYR A 478 -1.83 -17.97 -21.47
N ILE A 479 -2.18 -17.45 -22.62
CA ILE A 479 -1.79 -17.96 -23.93
C ILE A 479 -0.88 -16.93 -24.55
N ASP A 480 0.33 -17.34 -24.93
CA ASP A 480 1.24 -16.55 -25.74
C ASP A 480 0.69 -16.46 -27.17
N MET A 481 0.54 -15.23 -27.68
CA MET A 481 -0.07 -15.01 -28.99
C MET A 481 0.89 -15.26 -30.16
N ASP A 482 2.20 -15.40 -29.92
CA ASP A 482 3.18 -15.64 -30.97
C ASP A 482 3.21 -17.11 -31.37
N ASP A 483 3.19 -18.03 -30.41
CA ASP A 483 3.29 -19.48 -30.65
C ASP A 483 2.01 -20.25 -30.22
N MET A 484 1.02 -19.57 -29.68
CA MET A 484 -0.22 -20.13 -29.17
C MET A 484 -0.05 -21.13 -28.01
N SER A 485 1.09 -21.11 -27.34
CA SER A 485 1.33 -21.94 -26.16
C SER A 485 0.54 -21.45 -24.96
N GLU A 486 -0.02 -22.38 -24.19
CA GLU A 486 -0.75 -22.08 -22.97
C GLU A 486 0.12 -22.36 -21.75
N HIS A 487 0.32 -21.33 -20.92
CA HIS A 487 1.14 -21.37 -19.73
C HIS A 487 0.25 -21.32 -18.47
N TYR A 488 0.44 -22.30 -17.57
CA TYR A 488 -0.34 -22.42 -16.36
C TYR A 488 0.41 -21.82 -15.17
N VAL A 489 -0.29 -21.04 -14.36
CA VAL A 489 0.25 -20.41 -13.14
C VAL A 489 -0.40 -21.04 -11.93
N SER A 490 0.41 -21.55 -11.02
CA SER A 490 -0.01 -22.19 -9.77
C SER A 490 0.41 -21.35 -8.54
N VAL A 491 -0.07 -21.72 -7.37
CA VAL A 491 0.35 -21.12 -6.09
C VAL A 491 1.31 -22.05 -5.35
N PRO A 492 2.44 -21.55 -4.83
CA PRO A 492 3.47 -22.40 -4.21
C PRO A 492 2.96 -23.27 -3.05
N GLU A 493 2.10 -22.72 -2.22
CA GLU A 493 1.57 -23.39 -1.03
C GLU A 493 0.55 -24.50 -1.32
N GLN A 494 0.04 -24.58 -2.55
CA GLN A 494 -0.93 -25.61 -2.95
C GLN A 494 -0.40 -26.55 -4.05
N GLY A 495 0.89 -26.83 -4.00
CA GLY A 495 1.50 -27.80 -4.90
C GLY A 495 2.02 -27.21 -6.22
N GLY A 496 2.13 -25.90 -6.31
CA GLY A 496 2.77 -25.21 -7.44
C GLY A 496 4.24 -24.93 -7.26
N GLY A 497 4.78 -25.12 -6.07
CA GLY A 497 6.23 -25.18 -5.86
C GLY A 497 6.79 -26.49 -6.40
N LYS A 498 8.09 -26.66 -6.38
CA LYS A 498 8.76 -27.92 -6.79
C LYS A 498 8.12 -29.13 -6.07
N LEU A 499 7.00 -29.61 -6.60
CA LEU A 499 6.25 -30.77 -6.08
C LEU A 499 7.13 -32.00 -6.07
N ILE A 500 8.02 -32.07 -7.05
CA ILE A 500 9.01 -33.12 -7.17
C ILE A 500 10.36 -32.48 -6.86
N PRO A 501 11.05 -32.86 -5.77
CA PRO A 501 12.38 -32.34 -5.48
C PRO A 501 13.37 -32.73 -6.57
N GLU A 502 14.30 -31.84 -6.87
CA GLU A 502 15.43 -32.15 -7.74
C GLU A 502 16.33 -33.15 -7.00
N GLY A 503 16.61 -34.28 -7.63
CA GLY A 503 17.47 -35.32 -7.09
C GLY A 503 16.73 -36.57 -6.59
N MET A 504 17.41 -37.40 -5.81
CA MET A 504 16.82 -38.63 -5.27
C MET A 504 15.82 -38.31 -4.14
N CYS A 505 14.65 -38.95 -4.20
CA CYS A 505 13.70 -38.95 -3.09
C CYS A 505 14.29 -39.69 -1.86
N ASN A 506 13.85 -39.28 -0.69
CA ASN A 506 14.19 -40.01 0.52
C ASN A 506 13.62 -41.45 0.48
N PRO A 507 14.29 -42.44 1.06
CA PRO A 507 13.75 -43.77 1.17
C PRO A 507 12.33 -43.76 1.77
N GLY A 508 11.39 -44.45 1.11
CA GLY A 508 9.98 -44.46 1.53
C GLY A 508 9.13 -43.33 0.93
N GLN A 509 9.70 -42.46 0.12
CA GLN A 509 8.95 -41.41 -0.59
C GLN A 509 8.94 -41.67 -2.10
N VAL A 510 7.76 -41.63 -2.71
CA VAL A 510 7.55 -41.79 -4.16
C VAL A 510 6.55 -40.75 -4.63
N TYR A 511 6.82 -40.18 -5.80
CA TYR A 511 5.88 -39.29 -6.48
C TYR A 511 5.20 -40.05 -7.61
N THR A 512 3.88 -39.94 -7.70
CA THR A 512 3.08 -40.52 -8.76
C THR A 512 2.22 -39.44 -9.42
N ALA A 513 1.99 -39.59 -10.71
CA ALA A 513 1.08 -38.75 -11.47
C ALA A 513 -0.17 -39.53 -11.81
N SER A 514 -1.33 -38.92 -11.67
CA SER A 514 -2.62 -39.48 -12.08
C SER A 514 -3.40 -38.44 -12.86
N GLN A 515 -4.07 -38.87 -13.92
CA GLN A 515 -4.96 -38.04 -14.70
C GLN A 515 -6.39 -38.23 -14.25
N GLY A 516 -7.03 -37.14 -13.81
CA GLY A 516 -8.43 -37.15 -13.43
C GLY A 516 -9.38 -37.23 -14.63
N LYS A 517 -10.66 -37.52 -14.41
CA LYS A 517 -11.72 -37.55 -15.44
C LYS A 517 -11.89 -36.22 -16.19
N SER A 518 -11.46 -35.11 -15.59
CA SER A 518 -11.40 -33.77 -16.20
C SER A 518 -10.21 -33.53 -17.13
N GLY A 519 -9.32 -34.51 -17.29
CA GLY A 519 -8.08 -34.34 -18.05
C GLY A 519 -6.93 -33.71 -17.27
N MET A 520 -7.16 -33.24 -16.05
CA MET A 520 -6.11 -32.69 -15.18
C MET A 520 -5.17 -33.78 -14.69
N ILE A 521 -3.87 -33.48 -14.70
CA ILE A 521 -2.83 -34.34 -14.14
C ILE A 521 -2.54 -33.86 -12.71
N GLY A 522 -2.81 -34.73 -11.73
CA GLY A 522 -2.41 -34.53 -10.35
C GLY A 522 -1.10 -35.25 -10.04
N VAL A 523 -0.21 -34.60 -9.30
CA VAL A 523 1.00 -35.23 -8.75
C VAL A 523 0.80 -35.49 -7.28
N PHE A 524 1.01 -36.71 -6.85
CA PHE A 524 0.80 -37.15 -5.48
C PHE A 524 2.10 -37.65 -4.89
N ARG A 525 2.39 -37.26 -3.64
CA ARG A 525 3.50 -37.80 -2.86
C ARG A 525 2.97 -38.94 -2.01
N LEU A 526 3.51 -40.14 -2.22
CA LEU A 526 3.26 -41.31 -1.38
C LEU A 526 4.42 -41.44 -0.40
N GLU A 527 4.10 -41.59 0.88
CA GLU A 527 5.07 -41.83 1.95
C GLU A 527 4.77 -43.15 2.60
N SER A 528 5.79 -43.99 2.77
CA SER A 528 5.71 -45.23 3.49
C SER A 528 6.66 -45.23 4.68
N GLN A 529 6.16 -45.67 5.82
CA GLN A 529 6.95 -45.87 7.04
C GLN A 529 6.76 -47.28 7.54
N MET A 530 7.85 -47.87 8.01
CA MET A 530 7.83 -49.22 8.57
C MET A 530 8.08 -49.11 10.08
N PHE A 531 7.18 -49.70 10.85
CA PHE A 531 7.27 -49.77 12.30
C PHE A 531 7.42 -51.21 12.74
N PRO A 532 8.12 -51.52 13.85
CA PRO A 532 8.07 -52.82 14.48
C PRO A 532 6.63 -53.15 14.86
N GLY A 533 6.12 -54.29 14.40
CA GLY A 533 4.72 -54.63 14.62
C GLY A 533 4.37 -56.04 14.16
N ASN A 534 3.08 -56.33 13.99
CA ASN A 534 2.52 -57.62 13.67
C ASN A 534 2.44 -57.94 12.16
N GLY A 535 3.16 -57.22 11.31
CA GLY A 535 3.18 -57.44 9.87
C GLY A 535 1.94 -56.94 9.11
N LYS A 536 1.09 -56.12 9.73
CA LYS A 536 -0.05 -55.52 9.04
C LYS A 536 0.37 -54.33 8.18
N PHE A 537 -0.26 -54.23 7.03
CA PHE A 537 -0.15 -53.06 6.15
C PHE A 537 -1.39 -52.18 6.33
N GLU A 538 -1.15 -50.95 6.71
CA GLU A 538 -2.21 -49.92 6.83
C GLU A 538 -1.94 -48.78 5.88
N ARG A 539 -2.97 -48.26 5.23
CA ARG A 539 -2.90 -47.08 4.35
C ARG A 539 -3.87 -46.00 4.83
N THR A 540 -3.39 -44.77 4.83
CA THR A 540 -4.18 -43.58 5.23
C THR A 540 -4.13 -42.51 4.14
N GLY A 541 -5.14 -41.68 4.04
CA GLY A 541 -5.18 -40.54 3.11
C GLY A 541 -5.51 -40.88 1.67
N ILE A 542 -5.69 -42.14 1.30
CA ILE A 542 -6.19 -42.56 -0.01
C ILE A 542 -7.68 -42.82 0.14
N GLY A 543 -8.51 -42.18 -0.71
CA GLY A 543 -9.96 -42.38 -0.69
C GLY A 543 -10.34 -43.89 -0.80
N THR A 544 -11.48 -44.23 -0.25
CA THR A 544 -12.03 -45.59 -0.27
C THR A 544 -12.64 -45.98 -1.61
N ASP A 545 -12.65 -45.04 -2.58
CA ASP A 545 -13.17 -45.30 -3.92
C ASP A 545 -12.24 -46.26 -4.66
N ARG A 546 -12.81 -47.38 -5.13
CA ARG A 546 -12.07 -48.43 -5.83
C ARG A 546 -11.56 -48.01 -7.20
N ASP A 547 -12.00 -46.83 -7.69
CA ASP A 547 -11.68 -46.27 -9.00
C ASP A 547 -10.65 -45.11 -8.93
N ALA A 548 -10.03 -44.85 -7.77
CA ALA A 548 -9.00 -43.83 -7.57
C ALA A 548 -7.58 -44.40 -7.72
#